data_fa11829be7e5ef5f40fcab5853f43087
#
_entry.id   fa11829be7e5ef5f40fcab5853f43087
#
_cell.length_a   1.000
_cell.length_b   1.000
_cell.length_c   1.000
_cell.angle_alpha   90.00
_cell.angle_beta   90.00
_cell.angle_gamma   90.00
#
_symmetry.space_group_name_H-M   'P 1'
#
loop_
_entity.id
_entity.type
_entity.pdbx_description
1 polymer ?
#
loop_
_entity_poly.entity_id
_entity_poly.type
_entity_poly.pdbx_seq_one_letter_code
_entity_poly.pdbx_strand_id
1 'polypeptide(L)' 'MDIDLIFKIAAIGIIISILNQVLSRSGRDEQATMTTLAGLIVVLMIVAEKISELFDLMKNLFNF' A
#
# COMPACT_ATOMS: atom_id res chain seq x y z
N MET A 1 14.64 7.94 -2.51
CA MET A 1 13.56 7.02 -2.19
C MET A 1 13.93 6.17 -0.99
N ASP A 2 13.00 5.97 -0.12
CA ASP A 2 13.25 5.27 1.12
C ASP A 2 13.12 3.76 0.90
N ILE A 3 14.21 3.04 1.17
CA ILE A 3 14.22 1.59 1.02
C ILE A 3 13.24 0.95 1.99
N ASP A 4 13.13 1.51 3.20
CA ASP A 4 12.18 1.02 4.21
C ASP A 4 10.74 1.07 3.70
N LEU A 5 10.39 2.11 2.98
CA LEU A 5 9.05 2.24 2.40
C LEU A 5 8.79 1.13 1.39
N ILE A 6 9.78 0.83 0.54
CA ILE A 6 9.67 -0.23 -0.45
C ILE A 6 9.46 -1.57 0.24
N PHE A 7 10.23 -1.85 1.29
CA PHE A 7 10.10 -3.07 2.06
C PHE A 7 8.74 -3.17 2.74
N LYS A 8 8.23 -2.07 3.29
CA LYS A 8 6.91 -2.07 3.91
C LYS A 8 5.80 -2.40 2.91
N ILE A 9 5.87 -1.79 1.75
CA ILE A 9 4.87 -2.04 0.70
C ILE A 9 4.96 -3.49 0.22
N ALA A 10 6.17 -3.99 0.03
CA ALA A 10 6.37 -5.37 -0.38
C ALA A 10 5.84 -6.35 0.68
N ALA A 11 6.11 -6.09 1.96
CA ALA A 11 5.63 -6.93 3.05
C ALA A 11 4.11 -6.96 3.10
N ILE A 12 3.47 -5.81 2.97
CA ILE A 12 2.01 -5.71 2.94
C ILE A 12 1.46 -6.52 1.77
N GLY A 13 2.07 -6.39 0.59
CA GLY A 13 1.64 -7.13 -0.59
C GLY A 13 1.75 -8.63 -0.41
N ILE A 14 2.84 -9.12 0.19
CA ILE A 14 3.04 -10.54 0.45
C ILE A 14 1.99 -11.05 1.44
N ILE A 15 1.76 -10.33 2.52
CA ILE A 15 0.78 -10.70 3.54
C ILE A 15 -0.61 -10.77 2.92
N ILE A 16 -0.99 -9.78 2.14
CA ILE A 16 -2.29 -9.73 1.49
C ILE A 16 -2.44 -10.90 0.51
N SER A 17 -1.40 -11.21 -0.24
CA SER A 17 -1.40 -12.31 -1.18
C SER A 17 -1.66 -13.65 -0.49
N ILE A 18 -0.98 -13.88 0.65
CA ILE A 18 -1.15 -15.10 1.43
C ILE A 18 -2.57 -15.19 1.98
N LEU A 19 -3.06 -14.10 2.58
CA LEU A 19 -4.42 -14.06 3.11
C LEU A 19 -5.45 -14.29 2.01
N ASN A 20 -5.24 -13.69 0.86
CA ASN A 20 -6.13 -13.85 -0.29
C ASN A 20 -6.21 -15.31 -0.72
N GLN A 21 -5.09 -15.99 -0.81
CA GLN A 21 -5.06 -17.40 -1.18
C GLN A 21 -5.75 -18.27 -0.15
N VAL A 22 -5.52 -18.02 1.12
CA VAL A 22 -6.15 -18.78 2.20
C VAL A 22 -7.67 -18.60 2.17
N LEU A 23 -8.13 -17.37 2.04
CA LEU A 23 -9.57 -17.06 2.02
C LEU A 23 -10.24 -17.65 0.79
N SER A 24 -9.59 -17.58 -0.37
CA SER A 24 -10.12 -18.16 -1.60
C SER A 24 -10.28 -19.68 -1.48
N ARG A 25 -9.27 -20.34 -0.93
CA ARG A 25 -9.31 -21.80 -0.76
C ARG A 25 -10.39 -22.22 0.22
N SER A 26 -10.72 -21.36 1.17
CA SER A 26 -11.78 -21.64 2.15
C SER A 26 -13.18 -21.36 1.61
N GLY A 27 -13.30 -20.95 0.35
CA GLY A 27 -14.59 -20.63 -0.25
C GLY A 27 -15.10 -19.25 0.11
N ARG A 28 -14.23 -18.37 0.60
CA ARG A 28 -14.59 -17.03 1.02
C ARG A 28 -14.05 -15.99 0.05
N ASP A 29 -14.44 -16.12 -1.21
CA ASP A 29 -13.94 -15.25 -2.27
C ASP A 29 -14.30 -13.78 -2.04
N GLU A 30 -15.48 -13.51 -1.52
CA GLU A 30 -15.89 -12.14 -1.23
C GLU A 30 -14.99 -11.49 -0.18
N GLN A 31 -14.65 -12.24 0.87
CA GLN A 31 -13.76 -11.74 1.90
C GLN A 31 -12.34 -11.56 1.38
N ALA A 32 -11.90 -12.44 0.48
CA ALA A 32 -10.60 -12.29 -0.16
C ALA A 32 -10.52 -10.99 -0.95
N THR A 33 -11.57 -10.67 -1.68
CA THR A 33 -11.64 -9.42 -2.44
C THR A 33 -11.62 -8.22 -1.50
N MET A 34 -12.37 -8.27 -0.40
CA MET A 34 -12.37 -7.19 0.58
C MET A 34 -11.00 -6.97 1.19
N THR A 35 -10.28 -8.04 1.52
CA THR A 35 -8.93 -7.96 2.06
C THR A 35 -7.99 -7.30 1.07
N THR A 36 -8.08 -7.67 -0.20
CA THR A 36 -7.25 -7.10 -1.25
C THR A 36 -7.54 -5.60 -1.40
N LEU A 37 -8.82 -5.21 -1.40
CA LEU A 37 -9.19 -3.81 -1.52
C LEU A 37 -8.71 -3.00 -0.32
N ALA A 38 -8.87 -3.53 0.88
CA ALA A 38 -8.40 -2.86 2.10
C ALA A 38 -6.89 -2.64 2.05
N GLY A 39 -6.14 -3.67 1.65
CA GLY A 39 -4.70 -3.57 1.52
C GLY A 39 -4.28 -2.56 0.47
N LEU A 40 -4.98 -2.52 -0.65
CA LEU A 40 -4.71 -1.55 -1.70
C LEU A 40 -4.93 -0.13 -1.20
N ILE A 41 -6.00 0.10 -0.43
CA ILE A 41 -6.28 1.41 0.16
C ILE A 41 -5.15 1.82 1.10
N VAL A 42 -4.69 0.91 1.96
CA VAL A 42 -3.58 1.20 2.88
C VAL A 42 -2.32 1.59 2.11
N VAL A 43 -1.97 0.84 1.08
CA VAL A 43 -0.79 1.13 0.26
C VAL A 43 -0.95 2.48 -0.44
N LEU A 44 -2.12 2.76 -0.98
CA LEU A 44 -2.37 4.05 -1.63
C LEU A 44 -2.25 5.22 -0.65
N MET A 45 -2.69 5.04 0.59
CA MET A 45 -2.53 6.07 1.61
C MET A 45 -1.06 6.34 1.91
N ILE A 46 -0.26 5.30 2.01
CA ILE A 46 1.18 5.43 2.26
C ILE A 46 1.83 6.17 1.08
N VAL A 47 1.50 5.78 -0.15
CA VAL A 47 2.04 6.41 -1.35
C VAL A 47 1.60 7.88 -1.43
N ALA A 48 0.34 8.17 -1.12
CA ALA A 48 -0.18 9.52 -1.14
C ALA A 48 0.58 10.44 -0.17
N GLU A 49 0.89 9.93 1.03
CA GLU A 49 1.69 10.68 2.00
C GLU A 49 3.08 11.01 1.44
N LYS A 50 3.71 10.06 0.78
CA LYS A 50 5.03 10.27 0.19
C LYS A 50 4.98 11.26 -0.97
N ILE A 51 3.94 11.22 -1.77
CA ILE A 51 3.76 12.19 -2.84
C ILE A 51 3.58 13.59 -2.27
N SER A 52 2.79 13.71 -1.20
CA SER A 52 2.59 15.01 -0.53
C SER A 52 3.90 15.56 0.01
N GLU A 53 4.72 14.72 0.63
CA GLU A 53 6.04 15.12 1.11
C GLU A 53 6.92 15.61 -0.03
N LEU A 54 6.86 14.94 -1.17
CA LEU A 54 7.63 15.33 -2.35
C LEU A 54 7.20 16.69 -2.85
N PHE A 55 5.89 16.95 -2.92
CA PHE A 55 5.39 18.26 -3.31
C PHE A 55 5.83 19.37 -2.36
N ASP A 56 5.80 19.10 -1.05
CA ASP A 56 6.26 20.04 -0.05
C ASP A 56 7.75 20.36 -0.25
N LEU A 57 8.54 19.33 -0.51
CA LEU A 57 9.97 19.51 -0.78
C LEU A 57 10.19 20.36 -2.02
N MET A 58 9.44 20.10 -3.07
CA MET A 58 9.54 20.89 -4.30
C MET A 58 9.15 22.35 -4.07
N LYS A 59 8.10 22.60 -3.30
CA LYS A 59 7.69 23.97 -2.96
C LYS A 59 8.78 24.66 -2.18
N ASN A 60 9.42 23.98 -1.24
CA ASN A 60 10.49 24.58 -0.46
C ASN A 60 11.71 24.89 -1.33
N LEU A 61 12.05 24.00 -2.26
CA LEU A 61 13.20 24.18 -3.14
C LEU A 61 12.98 25.31 -4.14
N PHE A 62 11.77 25.40 -4.69
CA PHE A 62 11.47 26.42 -5.70
C PHE A 62 10.80 27.66 -5.12
N ASN A 63 10.58 27.67 -3.84
CA ASN A 63 10.03 28.82 -3.11
C ASN A 63 8.67 29.27 -3.65
N PHE A 64 7.81 28.33 -3.91
CA PHE A 64 6.43 28.61 -4.34
C PHE A 64 5.54 29.00 -3.18
#